data_5a2f2e8b0684de1ecc69c729b39d76ca
#
_entry.id   5a2f2e8b0684de1ecc69c729b39d76ca
#
_cell.length_a   1.000
_cell.length_b   1.000
_cell.length_c   1.000
_cell.angle_alpha   90.00
_cell.angle_beta   90.00
_cell.angle_gamma   90.00
#
_symmetry.space_group_name_H-M   'P 1'
#
loop_
_entity.id
_entity.type
_entity.pdbx_description
1 polymer ?
#
loop_
_entity_poly.entity_id
_entity_poly.type
_entity_poly.pdbx_seq_one_letter_code
_entity_poly.pdbx_strand_id
1 'polypeptide(L)'
;MRPAFTSDRLGRIEARQRNQMPRETFVSKVSLVVRYRFAAVPAAALLCLAGATGMAEAKPTSLYAPSAMVFSIAQGDDAAGATVLRAATLSCMPAAQGTHPDPKAACTALNSTGGSFDRLLAAPDTHRACPMHYAPVTVTADGVWQGGRVSWKHTFSNACDMSATFNGNAVFAF
;
A
#
# COMPACT_ATOMS: atom_id res chain seq x y z
N MET A 1 41.17 1.80 42.26
CA MET A 1 40.79 0.39 42.05
C MET A 1 39.37 0.37 41.47
N ARG A 2 39.23 0.07 40.21
CA ARG A 2 37.93 -0.10 39.55
C ARG A 2 37.79 -1.57 39.16
N PRO A 3 36.69 -2.27 39.48
CA PRO A 3 36.50 -3.64 39.02
C PRO A 3 36.10 -3.66 37.53
N ALA A 4 36.74 -4.56 36.79
CA ALA A 4 36.44 -4.89 35.40
C ALA A 4 35.11 -5.65 35.33
N PHE A 5 34.17 -5.11 34.57
CA PHE A 5 32.90 -5.77 34.26
C PHE A 5 33.12 -6.69 33.04
N THR A 6 33.08 -8.00 33.31
CA THR A 6 33.23 -9.04 32.27
C THR A 6 32.00 -9.11 31.38
N SER A 7 32.24 -8.79 30.10
CA SER A 7 31.26 -8.77 29.02
C SER A 7 31.00 -10.15 28.38
N ASP A 8 30.90 -11.22 29.19
CA ASP A 8 30.86 -12.60 28.66
C ASP A 8 29.53 -13.36 28.92
N ARG A 9 28.45 -12.68 29.27
CA ARG A 9 27.15 -13.34 29.48
C ARG A 9 26.09 -13.07 28.42
N LEU A 10 26.29 -12.15 27.52
CA LEU A 10 25.28 -11.80 26.48
C LEU A 10 25.39 -12.62 25.19
N GLY A 11 26.53 -13.27 24.95
CA GLY A 11 26.75 -14.06 23.74
C GLY A 11 26.13 -15.46 23.72
N ARG A 12 25.61 -15.96 24.85
CA ARG A 12 25.16 -17.35 24.98
C ARG A 12 23.65 -17.57 24.92
N ILE A 13 22.86 -16.49 24.86
CA ILE A 13 21.40 -16.58 24.81
C ILE A 13 20.89 -16.50 23.34
N GLU A 14 21.61 -15.83 22.46
CA GLU A 14 21.19 -15.71 21.04
C GLU A 14 21.44 -16.96 20.19
N ALA A 15 22.36 -17.85 20.57
CA ALA A 15 22.63 -19.04 19.78
C ALA A 15 21.61 -20.18 19.97
N ARG A 16 20.72 -20.10 20.96
CA ARG A 16 19.77 -21.18 21.27
C ARG A 16 18.40 -21.06 20.65
N GLN A 17 18.05 -19.90 20.10
CA GLN A 17 16.71 -19.66 19.49
C GLN A 17 16.64 -19.93 18.00
N ARG A 18 17.74 -20.25 17.33
CA ARG A 18 17.77 -20.45 15.87
C ARG A 18 17.46 -21.88 15.40
N ASN A 19 17.17 -22.82 16.31
CA ASN A 19 17.06 -24.24 15.94
C ASN A 19 15.71 -24.91 16.27
N GLN A 20 14.63 -24.13 16.39
CA GLN A 20 13.28 -24.69 16.58
C GLN A 20 12.26 -24.02 15.66
N MET A 21 12.40 -24.24 14.34
CA MET A 21 11.27 -24.13 13.43
C MET A 21 10.86 -25.54 12.99
N PRO A 22 9.69 -26.05 13.37
CA PRO A 22 9.17 -27.28 12.79
C PRO A 22 8.82 -27.03 11.33
N ARG A 23 9.41 -27.82 10.44
CA ARG A 23 9.01 -27.93 9.05
C ARG A 23 7.67 -28.65 9.00
N GLU A 24 6.61 -27.92 8.94
CA GLU A 24 5.29 -28.45 8.58
C GLU A 24 5.29 -28.81 7.10
N THR A 25 5.59 -30.07 6.81
CA THR A 25 5.38 -30.68 5.49
C THR A 25 3.89 -30.93 5.31
N PHE A 26 3.18 -30.02 4.66
CA PHE A 26 1.81 -30.21 4.25
C PHE A 26 1.77 -31.13 3.02
N VAL A 27 1.81 -32.45 3.27
CA VAL A 27 1.51 -33.47 2.24
C VAL A 27 0.01 -33.74 2.28
N SER A 28 -0.76 -33.04 1.48
CA SER A 28 -2.18 -33.36 1.25
C SER A 28 -2.27 -34.52 0.27
N LYS A 29 -2.35 -35.75 0.80
CA LYS A 29 -2.75 -36.93 0.01
C LYS A 29 -4.28 -36.96 -0.04
N VAL A 30 -4.86 -36.40 -1.07
CA VAL A 30 -6.25 -36.69 -1.44
C VAL A 30 -6.25 -37.91 -2.32
N SER A 31 -6.42 -39.08 -1.70
CA SER A 31 -6.73 -40.32 -2.41
C SER A 31 -8.24 -40.43 -2.62
N LEU A 32 -8.71 -39.99 -3.78
CA LEU A 32 -10.10 -40.19 -4.19
C LEU A 32 -10.20 -41.58 -4.86
N VAL A 33 -10.56 -42.60 -4.07
CA VAL A 33 -10.92 -43.91 -4.60
C VAL A 33 -12.34 -43.84 -5.13
N VAL A 34 -12.50 -43.58 -6.41
CA VAL A 34 -13.79 -43.68 -7.09
C VAL A 34 -13.96 -45.14 -7.55
N ARG A 35 -14.79 -45.91 -6.82
CA ARG A 35 -15.24 -47.22 -7.23
C ARG A 35 -16.35 -47.09 -8.27
N TYR A 36 -16.01 -47.26 -9.54
CA TYR A 36 -17.02 -47.38 -10.61
C TYR A 36 -17.73 -48.72 -10.52
N ARG A 37 -19.02 -48.69 -10.12
CA ARG A 37 -19.93 -49.78 -10.39
C ARG A 37 -20.52 -49.57 -11.78
N PHE A 38 -20.16 -50.44 -12.72
CA PHE A 38 -20.79 -50.47 -14.02
C PHE A 38 -22.25 -50.90 -13.88
N ALA A 39 -23.16 -49.95 -14.06
CA ALA A 39 -24.56 -50.23 -14.36
C ALA A 39 -24.81 -49.76 -15.79
N ALA A 40 -25.12 -50.68 -16.66
CA ALA A 40 -25.46 -50.42 -18.04
C ALA A 40 -26.77 -49.64 -18.11
N VAL A 41 -26.73 -48.43 -18.72
CA VAL A 41 -27.91 -47.64 -19.08
C VAL A 41 -27.73 -47.16 -20.52
N PRO A 42 -28.81 -47.25 -21.36
CA PRO A 42 -28.69 -47.20 -22.82
C PRO A 42 -28.43 -45.78 -23.36
N ALA A 43 -27.78 -45.78 -24.51
CA ALA A 43 -27.46 -44.60 -25.30
C ALA A 43 -28.73 -43.88 -25.75
N ALA A 44 -28.93 -42.67 -25.25
CA ALA A 44 -29.74 -41.62 -25.90
C ALA A 44 -29.61 -40.32 -25.10
N ALA A 45 -28.78 -39.39 -25.50
CA ALA A 45 -28.80 -37.93 -25.35
C ALA A 45 -27.38 -37.35 -25.48
N LEU A 46 -26.77 -37.53 -26.63
CA LEU A 46 -25.67 -36.70 -27.10
C LEU A 46 -26.30 -35.53 -27.83
N LEU A 47 -26.65 -34.48 -27.09
CA LEU A 47 -26.98 -33.18 -27.71
C LEU A 47 -26.65 -32.05 -26.74
N CYS A 48 -25.71 -31.20 -27.21
CA CYS A 48 -25.56 -29.81 -26.83
C CYS A 48 -24.98 -29.48 -25.43
N LEU A 49 -23.69 -29.69 -25.25
CA LEU A 49 -22.86 -28.79 -24.47
C LEU A 49 -21.70 -28.30 -25.33
N ALA A 50 -22.04 -27.62 -26.43
CA ALA A 50 -21.17 -26.59 -26.98
C ALA A 50 -21.13 -25.48 -25.95
N GLY A 51 -20.34 -25.69 -24.86
CA GLY A 51 -20.00 -24.67 -23.92
C GLY A 51 -19.32 -23.57 -24.71
N ALA A 52 -20.01 -22.45 -24.88
CA ALA A 52 -19.40 -21.19 -25.27
C ALA A 52 -18.32 -20.91 -24.24
N THR A 53 -17.09 -21.32 -24.50
CA THR A 53 -15.91 -20.77 -23.87
C THR A 53 -15.85 -19.33 -24.36
N GLY A 54 -16.64 -18.46 -23.72
CA GLY A 54 -16.48 -17.04 -23.85
C GLY A 54 -15.07 -16.74 -23.36
N MET A 55 -14.13 -16.62 -24.31
CA MET A 55 -12.87 -15.98 -24.06
C MET A 55 -13.23 -14.58 -23.59
N ALA A 56 -13.15 -14.36 -22.29
CA ALA A 56 -13.15 -13.02 -21.75
C ALA A 56 -11.89 -12.36 -22.32
N GLU A 57 -12.02 -11.70 -23.45
CA GLU A 57 -11.00 -10.80 -23.95
C GLU A 57 -10.84 -9.72 -22.89
N ALA A 58 -9.81 -9.84 -22.08
CA ALA A 58 -9.34 -8.75 -21.23
C ALA A 58 -8.87 -7.65 -22.19
N LYS A 59 -9.81 -6.77 -22.55
CA LYS A 59 -9.53 -5.59 -23.37
C LYS A 59 -8.48 -4.77 -22.63
N PRO A 60 -7.26 -4.58 -23.17
CA PRO A 60 -6.27 -3.75 -22.50
C PRO A 60 -6.87 -2.35 -22.36
N THR A 61 -7.17 -1.96 -21.14
CA THR A 61 -7.87 -0.71 -20.84
C THR A 61 -6.96 0.51 -20.97
N SER A 62 -5.65 0.33 -21.13
CA SER A 62 -4.68 1.41 -21.28
C SER A 62 -3.39 0.93 -21.92
N LEU A 63 -2.89 1.69 -22.91
CA LEU A 63 -1.53 1.56 -23.45
C LEU A 63 -0.47 2.22 -22.55
N TYR A 64 -0.90 2.90 -21.51
CA TYR A 64 -0.03 3.66 -20.61
C TYR A 64 0.08 2.95 -19.27
N ALA A 65 1.27 3.03 -18.68
CA ALA A 65 1.49 2.53 -17.34
C ALA A 65 0.56 3.25 -16.33
N PRO A 66 -0.13 2.51 -15.45
CA PRO A 66 -1.11 3.10 -14.55
C PRO A 66 -0.46 4.06 -13.56
N SER A 67 -1.20 5.11 -13.18
CA SER A 67 -0.84 6.01 -12.10
C SER A 67 -2.08 6.21 -11.23
N ALA A 68 -2.10 5.50 -10.09
CA ALA A 68 -3.22 5.53 -9.15
C ALA A 68 -2.69 5.47 -7.71
N MET A 69 -3.12 6.42 -6.89
CA MET A 69 -2.64 6.64 -5.54
C MET A 69 -3.80 6.71 -4.54
N VAL A 70 -3.53 6.29 -3.32
CA VAL A 70 -4.38 6.51 -2.16
C VAL A 70 -3.60 7.39 -1.19
N PHE A 71 -4.21 8.46 -0.75
CA PHE A 71 -3.67 9.37 0.25
C PHE A 71 -4.42 9.20 1.56
N SER A 72 -3.73 9.31 2.68
CA SER A 72 -4.38 9.43 3.97
C SER A 72 -3.70 10.47 4.86
N ILE A 73 -4.49 11.10 5.71
CA ILE A 73 -4.03 11.93 6.83
C ILE A 73 -4.56 11.27 8.10
N ALA A 74 -3.67 10.93 9.00
CA ALA A 74 -4.01 10.23 10.25
C ALA A 74 -3.43 10.96 11.46
N GLN A 75 -4.15 10.92 12.58
CA GLN A 75 -3.67 11.44 13.86
C GLN A 75 -2.76 10.41 14.52
N GLY A 76 -1.54 10.80 14.83
CA GLY A 76 -0.52 9.94 15.45
C GLY A 76 0.75 9.88 14.62
N ASP A 77 1.80 9.30 15.20
CA ASP A 77 3.12 9.09 14.60
C ASP A 77 3.28 7.70 13.96
N ASP A 78 2.40 6.77 14.29
CA ASP A 78 2.34 5.43 13.68
C ASP A 78 1.10 5.29 12.78
N ALA A 79 1.33 5.22 11.47
CA ALA A 79 0.24 5.07 10.49
C ALA A 79 -0.58 3.77 10.69
N ALA A 80 -0.01 2.71 11.28
CA ALA A 80 -0.70 1.44 11.46
C ALA A 80 -1.72 1.46 12.60
N GLY A 81 -1.47 2.25 13.65
CA GLY A 81 -2.36 2.42 14.81
C GLY A 81 -3.10 3.75 14.83
N ALA A 82 -2.84 4.64 13.88
CA ALA A 82 -3.38 6.00 13.87
C ALA A 82 -4.85 6.02 13.41
N THR A 83 -5.60 6.98 13.96
CA THR A 83 -6.95 7.26 13.49
C THR A 83 -6.90 8.05 12.20
N VAL A 84 -7.41 7.48 11.10
CA VAL A 84 -7.50 8.18 9.82
C VAL A 84 -8.53 9.30 9.92
N LEU A 85 -8.08 10.52 9.66
CA LEU A 85 -8.91 11.73 9.67
C LEU A 85 -9.52 12.00 8.31
N ARG A 86 -8.74 11.80 7.25
CA ARG A 86 -9.15 12.00 5.85
C ARG A 86 -8.41 11.02 4.95
N ALA A 87 -9.06 10.64 3.84
CA ALA A 87 -8.44 9.87 2.79
C ALA A 87 -9.00 10.28 1.43
N ALA A 88 -8.18 10.19 0.39
CA ALA A 88 -8.57 10.45 -0.98
C ALA A 88 -7.88 9.47 -1.93
N THR A 89 -8.56 9.18 -3.04
CA THR A 89 -8.00 8.42 -4.16
C THR A 89 -7.73 9.38 -5.32
N LEU A 90 -6.65 9.13 -6.05
CA LEU A 90 -6.27 9.88 -7.23
C LEU A 90 -5.78 8.92 -8.30
N SER A 91 -6.39 8.96 -9.48
CA SER A 91 -5.88 8.33 -10.69
C SER A 91 -5.47 9.42 -11.66
N CYS A 92 -4.24 9.33 -12.20
CA CYS A 92 -3.74 10.30 -13.17
C CYS A 92 -3.66 9.73 -14.60
N MET A 93 -3.66 8.42 -14.74
CA MET A 93 -3.63 7.73 -16.04
C MET A 93 -4.65 6.60 -16.05
N PRO A 94 -5.49 6.49 -17.07
CA PRO A 94 -5.50 7.26 -18.32
C PRO A 94 -6.12 8.66 -18.19
N ALA A 95 -6.81 8.97 -17.10
CA ALA A 95 -7.45 10.27 -16.88
C ALA A 95 -7.34 10.69 -15.40
N ALA A 96 -7.32 12.01 -15.17
CA ALA A 96 -7.35 12.58 -13.82
C ALA A 96 -8.75 12.40 -13.22
N GLN A 97 -8.86 11.53 -12.19
CA GLN A 97 -10.12 11.17 -11.51
C GLN A 97 -9.86 10.61 -10.11
N GLY A 98 -10.92 10.38 -9.35
CA GLY A 98 -10.85 9.85 -7.99
C GLY A 98 -11.72 10.66 -7.02
N THR A 99 -11.52 10.45 -5.72
CA THR A 99 -12.23 11.20 -4.67
C THR A 99 -11.47 12.47 -4.25
N HIS A 100 -10.28 12.72 -4.84
CA HIS A 100 -9.53 13.95 -4.61
C HIS A 100 -10.33 15.16 -5.09
N PRO A 101 -10.41 16.28 -4.32
CA PRO A 101 -11.22 17.44 -4.67
C PRO A 101 -10.85 18.09 -6.02
N ASP A 102 -9.56 18.15 -6.34
CA ASP A 102 -9.05 18.62 -7.65
C ASP A 102 -8.04 17.61 -8.23
N PRO A 103 -8.53 16.56 -8.91
CA PRO A 103 -7.65 15.54 -9.48
C PRO A 103 -6.70 16.09 -10.55
N LYS A 104 -7.13 17.09 -11.33
CA LYS A 104 -6.31 17.67 -12.41
C LYS A 104 -5.10 18.43 -11.86
N ALA A 105 -5.32 19.30 -10.88
CA ALA A 105 -4.26 20.07 -10.26
C ALA A 105 -3.28 19.13 -9.52
N ALA A 106 -3.80 18.13 -8.80
CA ALA A 106 -2.98 17.14 -8.09
C ALA A 106 -2.12 16.32 -9.06
N CYS A 107 -2.68 15.83 -10.17
CA CYS A 107 -1.92 15.11 -11.20
C CYS A 107 -0.86 15.99 -11.85
N THR A 108 -1.15 17.27 -12.11
CA THR A 108 -0.18 18.22 -12.67
C THR A 108 1.00 18.42 -11.72
N ALA A 109 0.72 18.61 -10.42
CA ALA A 109 1.75 18.76 -9.40
C ALA A 109 2.63 17.50 -9.26
N LEU A 110 2.03 16.29 -9.26
CA LEU A 110 2.77 15.04 -9.24
C LEU A 110 3.64 14.84 -10.48
N ASN A 111 3.12 15.18 -11.66
CA ASN A 111 3.88 15.10 -12.91
C ASN A 111 5.10 16.02 -12.89
N SER A 112 4.98 17.23 -12.34
CA SER A 112 6.10 18.19 -12.26
C SER A 112 7.27 17.71 -11.41
N THR A 113 7.01 16.80 -10.45
CA THR A 113 8.04 16.20 -9.59
C THR A 113 8.43 14.79 -9.99
N GLY A 114 7.83 14.25 -11.06
CA GLY A 114 8.04 12.86 -11.48
C GLY A 114 7.51 11.83 -10.46
N GLY A 115 6.49 12.20 -9.67
CA GLY A 115 5.94 11.34 -8.61
C GLY A 115 6.74 11.35 -7.30
N SER A 116 7.72 12.25 -7.14
CA SER A 116 8.49 12.38 -5.91
C SER A 116 7.74 13.27 -4.92
N PHE A 117 7.25 12.67 -3.85
CA PHE A 117 6.50 13.38 -2.80
C PHE A 117 7.37 14.30 -1.96
N ASP A 118 8.64 13.96 -1.73
CA ASP A 118 9.56 14.81 -0.98
C ASP A 118 9.82 16.14 -1.68
N ARG A 119 9.74 16.17 -3.01
CA ARG A 119 9.86 17.40 -3.81
C ARG A 119 8.62 18.28 -3.78
N LEU A 120 7.50 17.75 -3.29
CA LEU A 120 6.26 18.50 -3.11
C LEU A 120 6.23 19.23 -1.77
N LEU A 121 7.10 18.84 -0.82
CA LEU A 121 7.23 19.52 0.46
C LEU A 121 7.95 20.85 0.24
N ALA A 122 7.29 21.95 0.57
CA ALA A 122 7.94 23.25 0.60
C ALA A 122 8.88 23.35 1.80
N ALA A 123 9.88 24.24 1.72
CA ALA A 123 10.56 24.67 2.93
C ALA A 123 9.51 25.31 3.88
N PRO A 124 9.58 25.03 5.19
CA PRO A 124 8.64 25.62 6.14
C PRO A 124 8.59 27.14 5.99
N ASP A 125 7.37 27.66 5.91
CA ASP A 125 7.18 29.13 5.87
C ASP A 125 7.62 29.73 7.19
N THR A 126 8.75 30.41 7.19
CA THR A 126 9.33 31.05 8.38
C THR A 126 8.47 32.19 8.91
N HIS A 127 7.51 32.68 8.14
CA HIS A 127 6.56 33.72 8.57
C HIS A 127 5.33 33.14 9.27
N ARG A 128 5.14 31.82 9.24
CA ARG A 128 4.01 31.14 9.89
C ARG A 128 4.46 30.60 11.24
N ALA A 129 4.06 31.25 12.30
CA ALA A 129 4.29 30.76 13.66
C ALA A 129 3.34 29.58 13.95
N CYS A 130 3.91 28.39 14.17
CA CYS A 130 3.17 27.22 14.64
C CYS A 130 3.44 26.97 16.13
N PRO A 131 2.43 26.48 16.87
CA PRO A 131 2.62 26.11 18.27
C PRO A 131 3.61 24.94 18.38
N MET A 132 4.41 24.93 19.44
CA MET A 132 5.47 23.93 19.67
C MET A 132 4.97 22.64 20.32
N HIS A 133 3.66 22.47 20.53
CA HIS A 133 3.14 21.26 21.12
C HIS A 133 3.23 20.08 20.14
N TYR A 134 3.54 18.90 20.68
CA TYR A 134 3.60 17.67 19.91
C TYR A 134 2.22 17.01 19.86
N ALA A 135 1.59 17.04 18.69
CA ALA A 135 0.33 16.37 18.35
C ALA A 135 0.46 15.82 16.93
N PRO A 136 1.21 14.73 16.76
CA PRO A 136 1.70 14.29 15.45
C PRO A 136 0.56 13.97 14.49
N VAL A 137 0.80 14.30 13.23
CA VAL A 137 -0.06 13.95 12.10
C VAL A 137 0.80 13.27 11.06
N THR A 138 0.39 12.08 10.67
CA THR A 138 1.07 11.29 9.63
C THR A 138 0.28 11.34 8.33
N VAL A 139 0.99 11.63 7.25
CA VAL A 139 0.44 11.62 5.89
C VAL A 139 1.08 10.48 5.13
N THR A 140 0.28 9.70 4.42
CA THR A 140 0.75 8.61 3.56
C THR A 140 0.28 8.80 2.14
N ALA A 141 1.07 8.26 1.20
CA ALA A 141 0.73 8.15 -0.21
C ALA A 141 1.18 6.78 -0.70
N ASP A 142 0.23 5.91 -0.97
CA ASP A 142 0.47 4.54 -1.39
C ASP A 142 -0.20 4.25 -2.73
N GLY A 143 0.49 3.50 -3.60
CA GLY A 143 -0.09 3.14 -4.89
C GLY A 143 0.92 2.85 -5.97
N VAL A 144 0.60 3.29 -7.18
CA VAL A 144 1.42 3.10 -8.38
C VAL A 144 1.56 4.44 -9.11
N TRP A 145 2.77 4.80 -9.47
CA TRP A 145 3.08 5.95 -10.31
C TRP A 145 3.84 5.51 -11.55
N GLN A 146 3.26 5.74 -12.74
CA GLN A 146 3.82 5.32 -14.03
C GLN A 146 4.28 3.85 -14.04
N GLY A 147 3.47 2.95 -13.43
CA GLY A 147 3.75 1.53 -13.31
C GLY A 147 4.69 1.13 -12.16
N GLY A 148 5.38 2.06 -11.55
CA GLY A 148 6.24 1.85 -10.39
C GLY A 148 5.47 1.93 -9.08
N ARG A 149 5.73 1.00 -8.13
CA ARG A 149 5.13 1.07 -6.79
C ARG A 149 5.68 2.26 -6.02
N VAL A 150 4.77 2.99 -5.37
CA VAL A 150 5.07 4.09 -4.47
C VAL A 150 4.48 3.78 -3.10
N SER A 151 5.29 3.97 -2.07
CA SER A 151 4.86 3.99 -0.67
C SER A 151 5.66 5.09 0.01
N TRP A 152 4.98 6.15 0.39
CA TRP A 152 5.59 7.32 1.01
C TRP A 152 4.83 7.66 2.29
N LYS A 153 5.59 8.06 3.31
CA LYS A 153 5.07 8.48 4.61
C LYS A 153 5.87 9.66 5.13
N HIS A 154 5.17 10.66 5.69
CA HIS A 154 5.78 11.76 6.41
C HIS A 154 4.98 12.09 7.66
N THR A 155 5.68 12.26 8.79
CA THR A 155 5.06 12.62 10.07
C THR A 155 5.47 14.03 10.43
N PHE A 156 4.48 14.87 10.70
CA PHE A 156 4.61 16.26 11.13
C PHE A 156 4.42 16.35 12.64
N SER A 157 5.06 17.35 13.27
CA SER A 157 4.94 17.56 14.70
C SER A 157 3.52 17.91 15.16
N ASN A 158 2.74 18.57 14.29
CA ASN A 158 1.34 18.89 14.47
C ASN A 158 0.69 19.33 13.15
N ALA A 159 -0.62 19.53 13.16
CA ALA A 159 -1.38 19.93 11.96
C ALA A 159 -0.99 21.31 11.40
N CYS A 160 -0.50 22.23 12.24
CA CYS A 160 -0.01 23.53 11.78
C CYS A 160 1.27 23.37 10.96
N ASP A 161 2.23 22.60 11.46
CA ASP A 161 3.49 22.25 10.77
C ASP A 161 3.21 21.57 9.43
N MET A 162 2.31 20.57 9.39
CA MET A 162 1.84 19.93 8.17
C MET A 162 1.31 20.95 7.16
N SER A 163 0.40 21.83 7.60
CA SER A 163 -0.20 22.86 6.75
C SER A 163 0.81 23.89 6.23
N ALA A 164 1.82 24.25 7.05
CA ALA A 164 2.88 25.15 6.65
C ALA A 164 3.81 24.51 5.60
N THR A 165 4.17 23.24 5.79
CA THR A 165 5.04 22.50 4.87
C THR A 165 4.35 22.20 3.55
N PHE A 166 3.06 21.88 3.55
CA PHE A 166 2.31 21.68 2.31
C PHE A 166 2.08 22.98 1.52
N ASN A 167 2.01 24.09 2.22
CA ASN A 167 1.89 25.43 1.63
C ASN A 167 0.89 25.52 0.45
N GLY A 168 -0.27 24.94 0.62
CA GLY A 168 -1.33 24.91 -0.42
C GLY A 168 -1.04 24.02 -1.62
N ASN A 169 -0.09 23.09 -1.54
CA ASN A 169 0.16 22.14 -2.62
C ASN A 169 -1.10 21.32 -2.94
N ALA A 170 -1.47 21.29 -4.22
CA ALA A 170 -2.69 20.67 -4.69
C ALA A 170 -2.79 19.18 -4.36
N VAL A 171 -1.68 18.43 -4.28
CA VAL A 171 -1.67 17.00 -3.99
C VAL A 171 -2.20 16.69 -2.59
N PHE A 172 -1.98 17.58 -1.63
CA PHE A 172 -2.38 17.40 -0.24
C PHE A 172 -3.63 18.19 0.17
N ALA A 173 -4.30 18.80 -0.80
CA ALA A 173 -5.51 19.62 -0.60
C ALA A 173 -6.80 18.78 -0.59
N PHE A 174 -6.84 17.69 0.22
CA PHE A 174 -7.99 16.79 0.34
C PHE A 174 -8.50 16.64 1.77
#